data_d9e77340b17a978bc670fb78181dcfdc
#
_entry.id   d9e77340b17a978bc670fb78181dcfdc
#
_cell.length_a   1.000
_cell.length_b   1.000
_cell.length_c   1.000
_cell.angle_alpha   90.00
_cell.angle_beta   90.00
_cell.angle_gamma   90.00
#
_symmetry.space_group_name_H-M   'P 1'
#
loop_
_entity.id
_entity.type
_entity.pdbx_description
1 polymer ?
#
loop_
_entity_poly.entity_id
_entity_poly.type
_entity_poly.pdbx_seq_one_letter_code
_entity_poly.pdbx_strand_id
1 'polypeptide(L)'
;MLALAFGLRFMSVVPMAAIAGVFTAVAYSLVDAWTRSATRVLWQQSLRWRMPRALAESYGIMLLVAGIAIFVSLPLAIGIGVLVAILMFIRSNIKKPIRQIVHADRRTSRKVRPAAEAESLRAHGARIAMLELDGALFFGTAEAADHEIERLVHISDQIVLDFERVSEVDASGARVLLQAADAVRRAGKHLLFAGLSPRNAPMRMIRDMDVHGRLTDCHFFPDADRALEHAEDRLLATLARTSVVDAPLTLGEALVGSGLNADELELLRSMMVERRVAKGEAVFRSGDPGDSMFVLLQGQVGIWLPGEQTEDDAVLGRRLISFAPGVVFGDMGLLAGTARSADAIAESDALMLELQREPYERLVAEHSAGFGKLLLNISLLLASRVRSL
;
A
#
# COMPACT_ATOMS: atom_id res chain seq x y z
N MET A 1 -17.65 35.73 66.64
CA MET A 1 -16.42 36.47 66.98
C MET A 1 -15.48 35.71 67.92
N LEU A 2 -15.93 35.01 68.99
CA LEU A 2 -15.05 34.22 69.88
C LEU A 2 -14.31 33.06 69.19
N ALA A 3 -14.93 32.32 68.25
CA ALA A 3 -14.29 31.23 67.53
C ALA A 3 -13.15 31.66 66.58
N LEU A 4 -13.24 32.84 66.00
CA LEU A 4 -12.18 33.43 65.16
C LEU A 4 -10.99 33.88 65.99
N ALA A 5 -11.21 34.47 67.19
CA ALA A 5 -10.16 34.88 68.07
C ALA A 5 -9.38 33.74 68.72
N PHE A 6 -10.07 32.59 68.96
CA PHE A 6 -9.45 31.36 69.47
C PHE A 6 -8.62 30.66 68.34
N GLY A 7 -9.10 30.66 67.08
CA GLY A 7 -8.39 30.10 65.94
C GLY A 7 -7.10 30.84 65.62
N LEU A 8 -7.08 32.14 65.72
CA LEU A 8 -5.87 32.97 65.47
C LEU A 8 -4.77 32.75 66.53
N ARG A 9 -5.15 32.50 67.80
CA ARG A 9 -4.19 32.19 68.88
C ARG A 9 -3.59 30.80 68.74
N PHE A 10 -4.33 29.80 68.17
CA PHE A 10 -3.79 28.50 67.89
C PHE A 10 -2.83 28.50 66.72
N MET A 11 -3.07 29.36 65.69
CA MET A 11 -2.18 29.51 64.52
C MET A 11 -0.82 30.06 64.90
N SER A 12 -0.71 30.92 65.95
CA SER A 12 0.57 31.49 66.41
C SER A 12 1.47 30.47 67.13
N VAL A 13 0.96 29.31 67.53
CA VAL A 13 1.71 28.26 68.23
C VAL A 13 2.29 27.21 67.27
N VAL A 14 1.82 27.16 66.00
CA VAL A 14 2.34 26.24 65.01
C VAL A 14 3.73 26.64 64.57
N PRO A 15 4.78 25.82 64.79
CA PRO A 15 6.12 26.16 64.32
C PRO A 15 6.15 26.29 62.79
N MET A 16 6.81 27.32 62.29
CA MET A 16 7.03 27.49 60.82
C MET A 16 7.58 26.23 60.18
N ALA A 17 8.42 25.47 60.89
CA ALA A 17 8.94 24.19 60.43
C ALA A 17 7.87 23.13 60.19
N ALA A 18 6.79 23.10 60.99
CA ALA A 18 5.68 22.16 60.76
C ALA A 18 4.87 22.52 59.51
N ILE A 19 4.61 23.80 59.29
CA ILE A 19 3.96 24.29 58.06
C ILE A 19 4.81 23.97 56.83
N ALA A 20 6.12 24.25 56.89
CA ALA A 20 7.06 23.94 55.82
C ALA A 20 7.09 22.40 55.51
N GLY A 21 7.05 21.57 56.59
CA GLY A 21 6.98 20.12 56.44
C GLY A 21 5.73 19.63 55.72
N VAL A 22 4.55 20.19 56.07
CA VAL A 22 3.29 19.88 55.41
C VAL A 22 3.34 20.28 53.93
N PHE A 23 3.78 21.52 53.63
CA PHE A 23 3.93 21.97 52.26
C PHE A 23 4.90 21.10 51.43
N THR A 24 6.00 20.67 52.04
CA THR A 24 6.96 19.77 51.39
C THR A 24 6.35 18.40 51.12
N ALA A 25 5.60 17.84 52.07
CA ALA A 25 4.91 16.57 51.87
C ALA A 25 3.82 16.66 50.79
N VAL A 26 3.04 17.75 50.78
CA VAL A 26 2.04 18.01 49.73
C VAL A 26 2.70 18.18 48.38
N ALA A 27 3.76 18.99 48.27
CA ALA A 27 4.51 19.16 47.03
C ALA A 27 5.07 17.82 46.49
N TYR A 28 5.59 16.99 47.38
CA TYR A 28 6.06 15.65 47.00
C TYR A 28 4.93 14.73 46.52
N SER A 29 3.74 14.81 47.14
CA SER A 29 2.58 14.02 46.75
C SER A 29 1.97 14.47 45.40
N LEU A 30 2.11 15.74 45.04
CA LEU A 30 1.66 16.32 43.77
C LEU A 30 2.58 15.96 42.60
N VAL A 31 3.81 15.49 42.84
CA VAL A 31 4.67 14.98 41.77
C VAL A 31 4.12 13.65 41.27
N ASP A 32 3.65 13.64 40.02
CA ASP A 32 3.04 12.49 39.38
C ASP A 32 3.99 11.29 39.31
N ALA A 33 3.42 10.07 39.34
CA ALA A 33 4.15 8.81 39.28
C ALA A 33 5.00 8.71 38.01
N TRP A 34 4.50 9.26 36.90
CA TRP A 34 5.23 9.33 35.63
C TRP A 34 6.48 10.20 35.73
N THR A 35 6.36 11.40 36.30
CA THR A 35 7.48 12.31 36.50
C THR A 35 8.57 11.69 37.39
N ARG A 36 8.17 10.99 38.46
CA ARG A 36 9.10 10.26 39.35
C ARG A 36 9.82 9.08 38.63
N SER A 37 9.09 8.33 37.80
CA SER A 37 9.69 7.24 37.03
C SER A 37 10.63 7.75 35.94
N ALA A 38 10.21 8.79 35.22
CA ALA A 38 10.99 9.41 34.15
C ALA A 38 12.29 10.06 34.68
N THR A 39 12.25 10.73 35.88
CA THR A 39 13.44 11.28 36.53
C THR A 39 14.44 10.17 36.89
N ARG A 40 13.95 9.03 37.35
CA ARG A 40 14.80 7.86 37.68
C ARG A 40 15.47 7.27 36.42
N VAL A 41 14.71 7.16 35.32
CA VAL A 41 15.23 6.69 34.03
C VAL A 41 16.26 7.67 33.47
N LEU A 42 16.01 8.98 33.56
CA LEU A 42 16.94 10.01 33.13
C LEU A 42 18.26 9.97 33.93
N TRP A 43 18.16 9.77 35.23
CA TRP A 43 19.36 9.69 36.10
C TRP A 43 20.20 8.45 35.80
N GLN A 44 19.55 7.32 35.51
CA GLN A 44 20.21 6.07 35.12
C GLN A 44 20.80 6.12 33.70
N GLN A 45 20.11 6.80 32.74
CA GLN A 45 20.55 6.87 31.34
C GLN A 45 21.51 8.04 31.06
N SER A 46 21.51 9.11 31.88
CA SER A 46 22.52 10.21 31.75
C SER A 46 23.94 9.69 31.92
N LEU A 47 24.14 8.63 32.71
CA LEU A 47 25.42 7.93 32.81
C LEU A 47 25.83 7.16 31.54
N ARG A 48 24.92 6.95 30.55
CA ARG A 48 25.18 6.14 29.32
C ARG A 48 25.11 6.93 28.02
N TRP A 49 25.07 8.25 28.03
CA TRP A 49 25.12 9.14 26.85
C TRP A 49 24.08 8.84 25.74
N ARG A 50 22.95 8.20 26.03
CA ARG A 50 21.88 7.86 25.08
C ARG A 50 20.51 8.30 25.58
N MET A 51 20.31 9.62 25.70
CA MET A 51 18.96 10.14 25.96
C MET A 51 18.08 10.04 24.71
N PRO A 52 16.86 9.45 24.82
CA PRO A 52 15.84 9.59 23.78
C PRO A 52 15.47 11.06 23.64
N ARG A 53 15.64 11.65 22.45
CA ARG A 53 15.39 13.09 22.19
C ARG A 53 14.03 13.56 22.68
N ALA A 54 12.96 12.73 22.47
CA ALA A 54 11.61 13.06 22.91
C ALA A 54 11.48 13.25 24.44
N LEU A 55 12.17 12.44 25.25
CA LEU A 55 12.20 12.57 26.70
C LEU A 55 12.96 13.83 27.13
N ALA A 56 14.09 14.13 26.50
CA ALA A 56 14.87 15.31 26.78
C ALA A 56 14.11 16.61 26.46
N GLU A 57 13.39 16.65 25.36
CA GLU A 57 12.53 17.79 24.97
C GLU A 57 11.40 18.01 26.00
N SER A 58 10.67 16.95 26.37
CA SER A 58 9.59 17.03 27.37
C SER A 58 10.07 17.51 28.74
N TYR A 59 11.21 17.00 29.18
CA TYR A 59 11.84 17.45 30.45
C TYR A 59 12.34 18.89 30.39
N GLY A 60 12.93 19.31 29.27
CA GLY A 60 13.38 20.67 29.07
C GLY A 60 12.22 21.67 29.21
N ILE A 61 11.06 21.33 28.64
CA ILE A 61 9.86 22.17 28.75
C ILE A 61 9.34 22.21 30.19
N MET A 62 9.27 21.06 30.84
CA MET A 62 8.84 20.98 32.23
C MET A 62 9.72 21.85 33.14
N LEU A 63 11.04 21.79 33.01
CA LEU A 63 11.98 22.60 33.76
C LEU A 63 11.88 24.09 33.43
N LEU A 64 11.67 24.43 32.15
CA LEU A 64 11.48 25.82 31.71
C LEU A 64 10.22 26.41 32.35
N VAL A 65 9.08 25.69 32.24
CA VAL A 65 7.80 26.16 32.82
C VAL A 65 7.88 26.25 34.34
N ALA A 66 8.49 25.27 35.02
CA ALA A 66 8.68 25.31 36.46
C ALA A 66 9.60 26.48 36.89
N GLY A 67 10.68 26.71 36.15
CA GLY A 67 11.56 27.85 36.39
C GLY A 67 10.84 29.20 36.29
N ILE A 68 10.06 29.39 35.22
CA ILE A 68 9.27 30.63 35.04
C ILE A 68 8.22 30.78 36.16
N ALA A 69 7.58 29.68 36.58
CA ALA A 69 6.60 29.71 37.67
C ALA A 69 7.21 30.15 39.01
N ILE A 70 8.45 29.74 39.29
CA ILE A 70 9.15 30.04 40.54
C ILE A 70 9.77 31.44 40.52
N PHE A 71 10.42 31.82 39.43
CA PHE A 71 11.25 33.05 39.39
C PHE A 71 10.53 34.29 38.84
N VAL A 72 9.43 34.12 38.11
CA VAL A 72 8.71 35.22 37.45
C VAL A 72 7.24 35.29 37.94
N SER A 73 6.37 34.44 37.40
CA SER A 73 4.96 34.33 37.82
C SER A 73 4.28 33.11 37.29
N LEU A 74 3.32 32.57 38.05
CA LEU A 74 2.54 31.40 37.66
C LEU A 74 1.68 31.62 36.39
N PRO A 75 0.97 32.77 36.22
CA PRO A 75 0.20 33.01 34.99
C PRO A 75 1.05 33.04 33.73
N LEU A 76 2.23 33.63 33.79
CA LEU A 76 3.16 33.70 32.67
C LEU A 76 3.71 32.29 32.30
N ALA A 77 4.03 31.50 33.33
CA ALA A 77 4.46 30.11 33.13
C ALA A 77 3.42 29.27 32.41
N ILE A 78 2.14 29.40 32.79
CA ILE A 78 1.03 28.71 32.12
C ILE A 78 0.92 29.16 30.66
N GLY A 79 0.95 30.48 30.38
CA GLY A 79 0.86 31.00 29.02
C GLY A 79 1.99 30.49 28.11
N ILE A 80 3.23 30.51 28.61
CA ILE A 80 4.39 30.01 27.87
C ILE A 80 4.31 28.49 27.70
N GLY A 81 3.88 27.75 28.73
CA GLY A 81 3.69 26.29 28.63
C GLY A 81 2.68 25.89 27.56
N VAL A 82 1.53 26.56 27.50
CA VAL A 82 0.52 26.37 26.49
C VAL A 82 1.05 26.71 25.09
N LEU A 83 1.72 27.84 24.93
CA LEU A 83 2.31 28.26 23.66
C LEU A 83 3.32 27.20 23.13
N VAL A 84 4.23 26.76 24.00
CA VAL A 84 5.23 25.73 23.65
C VAL A 84 4.54 24.40 23.30
N ALA A 85 3.53 24.00 24.07
CA ALA A 85 2.75 22.78 23.79
C ALA A 85 2.06 22.86 22.42
N ILE A 86 1.45 24.00 22.07
CA ILE A 86 0.85 24.23 20.74
C ILE A 86 1.91 24.14 19.64
N LEU A 87 3.05 24.81 19.80
CA LEU A 87 4.13 24.76 18.81
C LEU A 87 4.67 23.34 18.62
N MET A 88 4.83 22.58 19.69
CA MET A 88 5.25 21.19 19.60
C MET A 88 4.18 20.29 18.95
N PHE A 89 2.91 20.52 19.29
CA PHE A 89 1.81 19.81 18.64
C PHE A 89 1.80 20.06 17.13
N ILE A 90 1.92 21.32 16.71
CA ILE A 90 2.02 21.67 15.30
C ILE A 90 3.21 20.96 14.66
N ARG A 91 4.40 21.06 15.27
CA ARG A 91 5.63 20.41 14.75
C ARG A 91 5.52 18.89 14.65
N SER A 92 4.87 18.23 15.62
CA SER A 92 4.70 16.77 15.62
C SER A 92 3.70 16.28 14.59
N ASN A 93 2.73 17.13 14.23
CA ASN A 93 1.71 16.82 13.23
C ASN A 93 2.11 17.19 11.79
N ILE A 94 3.18 17.96 11.59
CA ILE A 94 3.78 18.18 10.26
C ILE A 94 4.60 16.93 9.91
N LYS A 95 3.92 15.81 9.66
CA LYS A 95 4.54 14.66 9.00
C LYS A 95 4.71 14.99 7.53
N LYS A 96 5.78 14.50 6.92
CA LYS A 96 5.91 14.58 5.46
C LYS A 96 4.77 13.78 4.85
N PRO A 97 3.97 14.38 3.95
CA PRO A 97 2.81 13.72 3.34
C PRO A 97 3.22 12.59 2.40
N ILE A 98 4.48 12.58 1.99
CA ILE A 98 5.06 11.57 1.11
C ILE A 98 5.90 10.63 1.96
N ARG A 99 5.45 9.38 2.02
CA ARG A 99 6.16 8.31 2.69
C ARG A 99 7.37 7.86 1.88
N GLN A 100 7.12 7.56 0.60
CA GLN A 100 8.14 7.17 -0.35
C GLN A 100 7.68 7.38 -1.79
N ILE A 101 8.66 7.47 -2.68
CA ILE A 101 8.47 7.48 -4.12
C ILE A 101 9.12 6.21 -4.64
N VAL A 102 8.35 5.40 -5.37
CA VAL A 102 8.81 4.13 -5.94
C VAL A 102 8.55 4.15 -7.43
N HIS A 103 9.52 3.69 -8.22
CA HIS A 103 9.36 3.52 -9.66
C HIS A 103 9.11 2.04 -10.00
N ALA A 104 8.42 1.80 -11.12
CA ALA A 104 8.03 0.46 -11.53
C ALA A 104 9.23 -0.42 -11.98
N ASP A 105 10.41 0.14 -12.16
CA ASP A 105 11.66 -0.62 -12.33
C ASP A 105 12.10 -1.35 -11.06
N ARG A 106 11.69 -0.85 -9.88
CA ARG A 106 12.02 -1.42 -8.56
C ARG A 106 10.87 -2.18 -7.92
N ARG A 107 9.65 -1.80 -8.20
CA ARG A 107 8.44 -2.43 -7.67
C ARG A 107 7.39 -2.51 -8.77
N THR A 108 7.15 -3.71 -9.27
CA THR A 108 6.11 -4.03 -10.24
C THR A 108 4.79 -4.41 -9.54
N SER A 109 3.70 -4.41 -10.31
CA SER A 109 2.42 -4.96 -9.88
C SER A 109 2.54 -6.48 -9.63
N ARG A 110 1.53 -7.03 -8.95
CA ARG A 110 1.41 -8.49 -8.74
C ARG A 110 0.93 -9.25 -9.98
N LYS A 111 0.87 -8.60 -11.13
CA LYS A 111 0.54 -9.26 -12.39
C LYS A 111 1.72 -10.10 -12.87
N VAL A 112 1.50 -11.39 -13.01
CA VAL A 112 2.49 -12.29 -13.60
C VAL A 112 2.46 -12.13 -15.11
N ARG A 113 3.61 -11.80 -15.65
CA ARG A 113 3.80 -11.49 -17.07
C ARG A 113 4.84 -12.41 -17.70
N PRO A 114 4.82 -12.59 -19.03
CA PRO A 114 5.92 -13.20 -19.77
C PRO A 114 7.26 -12.52 -19.48
N ALA A 115 8.36 -13.26 -19.55
CA ALA A 115 9.70 -12.76 -19.22
C ALA A 115 10.10 -11.52 -20.04
N ALA A 116 9.73 -11.47 -21.33
CA ALA A 116 10.00 -10.34 -22.21
C ALA A 116 9.31 -9.04 -21.75
N GLU A 117 8.05 -9.12 -21.29
CA GLU A 117 7.33 -7.99 -20.72
C GLU A 117 7.95 -7.55 -19.40
N ALA A 118 8.28 -8.50 -18.52
CA ALA A 118 8.92 -8.22 -17.25
C ALA A 118 10.30 -7.55 -17.44
N GLU A 119 11.06 -7.95 -18.45
CA GLU A 119 12.33 -7.32 -18.80
C GLU A 119 12.14 -5.91 -19.35
N SER A 120 11.15 -5.71 -20.21
CA SER A 120 10.77 -4.39 -20.70
C SER A 120 10.38 -3.43 -19.58
N LEU A 121 9.65 -3.92 -18.57
CA LEU A 121 9.30 -3.13 -17.38
C LEU A 121 10.53 -2.80 -16.53
N ARG A 122 11.48 -3.70 -16.36
CA ARG A 122 12.74 -3.39 -15.66
C ARG A 122 13.55 -2.32 -16.39
N ALA A 123 13.58 -2.38 -17.71
CA ALA A 123 14.34 -1.41 -18.52
C ALA A 123 13.68 -0.02 -18.59
N HIS A 124 12.35 0.04 -18.61
CA HIS A 124 11.61 1.28 -18.88
C HIS A 124 10.69 1.70 -17.75
N GLY A 125 10.58 0.93 -16.67
CA GLY A 125 9.66 1.15 -15.55
C GLY A 125 9.92 2.45 -14.77
N ALA A 126 11.10 3.07 -14.91
CA ALA A 126 11.37 4.40 -14.36
C ALA A 126 10.41 5.48 -14.92
N ARG A 127 9.73 5.23 -16.06
CA ARG A 127 8.70 6.11 -16.63
C ARG A 127 7.36 6.06 -15.86
N ILE A 128 7.23 5.16 -14.90
CA ILE A 128 6.08 5.07 -13.98
C ILE A 128 6.58 5.37 -12.58
N ALA A 129 6.02 6.41 -11.95
CA ALA A 129 6.32 6.77 -10.57
C ALA A 129 5.07 6.58 -9.71
N MET A 130 5.24 6.00 -8.52
CA MET A 130 4.21 5.88 -7.51
C MET A 130 4.59 6.68 -6.28
N LEU A 131 3.74 7.62 -5.87
CA LEU A 131 3.82 8.37 -4.63
C LEU A 131 2.92 7.74 -3.59
N GLU A 132 3.51 7.17 -2.55
CA GLU A 132 2.77 6.73 -1.37
C GLU A 132 2.56 7.92 -0.43
N LEU A 133 1.30 8.36 -0.32
CA LEU A 133 0.90 9.44 0.58
C LEU A 133 0.56 8.89 1.96
N ASP A 134 0.83 9.66 3.02
CA ASP A 134 0.57 9.24 4.42
C ASP A 134 0.04 10.42 5.25
N GLY A 135 -0.99 10.14 6.06
CA GLY A 135 -1.58 11.09 7.00
C GLY A 135 -2.62 12.00 6.36
N ALA A 136 -2.76 13.22 6.88
CA ALA A 136 -3.76 14.18 6.41
C ALA A 136 -3.16 15.12 5.36
N LEU A 137 -3.94 15.40 4.32
CA LEU A 137 -3.60 16.33 3.24
C LEU A 137 -4.35 17.65 3.46
N PHE A 138 -3.66 18.58 4.11
CA PHE A 138 -4.03 19.98 4.25
C PHE A 138 -3.21 20.83 3.28
N PHE A 139 -3.46 22.14 3.23
CA PHE A 139 -2.75 23.04 2.31
C PHE A 139 -1.23 22.80 2.27
N GLY A 140 -0.55 22.88 3.41
CA GLY A 140 0.93 22.76 3.44
C GLY A 140 1.47 21.36 3.12
N THR A 141 0.73 20.29 3.47
CA THR A 141 1.12 18.92 3.15
C THR A 141 0.80 18.61 1.68
N ALA A 142 -0.32 19.08 1.15
CA ALA A 142 -0.68 18.91 -0.24
C ALA A 142 0.25 19.66 -1.19
N GLU A 143 0.73 20.85 -0.82
CA GLU A 143 1.73 21.62 -1.56
C GLU A 143 3.07 20.88 -1.69
N ALA A 144 3.48 20.18 -0.62
CA ALA A 144 4.67 19.34 -0.69
C ALA A 144 4.49 18.15 -1.65
N ALA A 145 3.28 17.58 -1.74
CA ALA A 145 2.96 16.54 -2.70
C ALA A 145 2.93 17.09 -4.14
N ASP A 146 2.35 18.28 -4.35
CA ASP A 146 2.30 18.95 -5.65
C ASP A 146 3.72 19.23 -6.21
N HIS A 147 4.61 19.75 -5.37
CA HIS A 147 6.00 19.99 -5.76
C HIS A 147 6.72 18.71 -6.22
N GLU A 148 6.47 17.57 -5.57
CA GLU A 148 7.02 16.29 -6.02
C GLU A 148 6.35 15.78 -7.30
N ILE A 149 5.06 15.99 -7.46
CA ILE A 149 4.34 15.68 -8.69
C ILE A 149 4.91 16.49 -9.86
N GLU A 150 5.12 17.79 -9.69
CA GLU A 150 5.74 18.65 -10.70
C GLU A 150 7.12 18.14 -11.11
N ARG A 151 7.94 17.72 -10.14
CA ARG A 151 9.25 17.13 -10.42
C ARG A 151 9.13 15.83 -11.21
N LEU A 152 8.18 14.98 -10.87
CA LEU A 152 7.97 13.68 -11.52
C LEU A 152 7.39 13.80 -12.93
N VAL A 153 6.61 14.84 -13.23
CA VAL A 153 6.09 15.12 -14.59
C VAL A 153 7.20 15.22 -15.62
N HIS A 154 8.39 15.69 -15.24
CA HIS A 154 9.52 15.81 -16.17
C HIS A 154 10.24 14.48 -16.44
N ILE A 155 10.14 13.48 -15.56
CA ILE A 155 10.88 12.22 -15.66
C ILE A 155 10.00 11.00 -15.87
N SER A 156 8.70 11.10 -15.57
CA SER A 156 7.75 9.98 -15.66
C SER A 156 6.61 10.33 -16.61
N ASP A 157 6.07 9.32 -17.27
CA ASP A 157 4.91 9.47 -18.16
C ASP A 157 3.60 9.19 -17.43
N GLN A 158 3.68 8.41 -16.37
CA GLN A 158 2.55 8.03 -15.54
C GLN A 158 2.91 8.18 -14.06
N ILE A 159 2.00 8.80 -13.32
CA ILE A 159 2.16 9.06 -11.89
C ILE A 159 0.98 8.44 -11.16
N VAL A 160 1.25 7.54 -10.24
CA VAL A 160 0.27 6.91 -9.37
C VAL A 160 0.31 7.59 -8.01
N LEU A 161 -0.82 8.10 -7.53
CA LEU A 161 -0.97 8.62 -6.18
C LEU A 161 -1.70 7.59 -5.33
N ASP A 162 -1.01 7.05 -4.33
CA ASP A 162 -1.57 6.07 -3.41
C ASP A 162 -2.12 6.74 -2.15
N PHE A 163 -3.44 6.66 -1.98
CA PHE A 163 -4.20 7.24 -0.86
C PHE A 163 -4.55 6.21 0.23
N GLU A 164 -4.05 4.99 0.16
CA GLU A 164 -4.42 3.93 1.12
C GLU A 164 -4.20 4.37 2.58
N ARG A 165 -3.18 5.21 2.82
CA ARG A 165 -2.80 5.71 4.15
C ARG A 165 -3.23 7.16 4.40
N VAL A 166 -3.95 7.77 3.48
CA VAL A 166 -4.48 9.13 3.67
C VAL A 166 -5.73 9.06 4.53
N SER A 167 -5.64 9.69 5.70
CA SER A 167 -6.74 9.71 6.66
C SER A 167 -7.81 10.73 6.32
N GLU A 168 -7.40 11.89 5.80
CA GLU A 168 -8.28 13.03 5.54
C GLU A 168 -7.71 13.93 4.44
N VAL A 169 -8.59 14.58 3.69
CA VAL A 169 -8.26 15.65 2.73
C VAL A 169 -9.19 16.82 3.01
N ASP A 170 -8.64 18.00 3.24
CA ASP A 170 -9.44 19.22 3.38
C ASP A 170 -9.69 19.91 2.03
N ALA A 171 -10.51 20.96 2.03
CA ALA A 171 -10.84 21.70 0.81
C ALA A 171 -9.60 22.32 0.13
N SER A 172 -8.60 22.71 0.92
CA SER A 172 -7.35 23.28 0.44
C SER A 172 -6.48 22.20 -0.21
N GLY A 173 -6.35 21.04 0.44
CA GLY A 173 -5.66 19.87 -0.09
C GLY A 173 -6.29 19.36 -1.37
N ALA A 174 -7.62 19.24 -1.42
CA ALA A 174 -8.34 18.87 -2.62
C ALA A 174 -8.06 19.81 -3.78
N ARG A 175 -8.05 21.12 -3.53
CA ARG A 175 -7.73 22.13 -4.57
C ARG A 175 -6.33 21.95 -5.14
N VAL A 176 -5.34 21.73 -4.30
CA VAL A 176 -3.95 21.49 -4.74
C VAL A 176 -3.86 20.24 -5.58
N LEU A 177 -4.51 19.14 -5.18
CA LEU A 177 -4.55 17.90 -5.96
C LEU A 177 -5.23 18.08 -7.34
N LEU A 178 -6.29 18.89 -7.40
CA LEU A 178 -6.95 19.21 -8.67
C LEU A 178 -6.04 20.07 -9.58
N GLN A 179 -5.23 20.97 -9.01
CA GLN A 179 -4.25 21.74 -9.77
C GLN A 179 -3.12 20.85 -10.30
N ALA A 180 -2.63 19.91 -9.47
CA ALA A 180 -1.66 18.91 -9.88
C ALA A 180 -2.18 18.04 -11.04
N ALA A 181 -3.44 17.58 -10.98
CA ALA A 181 -4.06 16.83 -12.06
C ALA A 181 -4.10 17.61 -13.38
N ASP A 182 -4.44 18.91 -13.32
CA ASP A 182 -4.41 19.79 -14.49
C ASP A 182 -3.00 19.99 -15.04
N ALA A 183 -1.99 20.11 -14.18
CA ALA A 183 -0.59 20.26 -14.59
C ALA A 183 -0.08 19.00 -15.30
N VAL A 184 -0.34 17.82 -14.75
CA VAL A 184 0.02 16.53 -15.34
C VAL A 184 -0.65 16.34 -16.70
N ARG A 185 -1.93 16.66 -16.81
CA ARG A 185 -2.69 16.59 -18.08
C ARG A 185 -2.14 17.54 -19.13
N ARG A 186 -1.84 18.81 -18.77
CA ARG A 186 -1.24 19.79 -19.70
C ARG A 186 0.13 19.36 -20.20
N ALA A 187 0.88 18.58 -19.42
CA ALA A 187 2.14 17.99 -19.83
C ALA A 187 1.97 16.75 -20.73
N GLY A 188 0.74 16.34 -21.05
CA GLY A 188 0.45 15.13 -21.83
C GLY A 188 0.76 13.84 -21.07
N LYS A 189 0.80 13.89 -19.74
CA LYS A 189 1.08 12.77 -18.84
C LYS A 189 -0.20 12.26 -18.20
N HIS A 190 -0.11 11.15 -17.49
CA HIS A 190 -1.26 10.49 -16.89
C HIS A 190 -1.14 10.43 -15.38
N LEU A 191 -2.20 10.86 -14.69
CA LEU A 191 -2.34 10.75 -13.25
C LEU A 191 -3.38 9.68 -12.91
N LEU A 192 -2.97 8.75 -12.02
CA LEU A 192 -3.81 7.64 -11.57
C LEU A 192 -3.96 7.75 -10.05
N PHE A 193 -5.16 7.48 -9.57
CA PHE A 193 -5.49 7.52 -8.15
C PHE A 193 -5.76 6.11 -7.63
N ALA A 194 -5.07 5.71 -6.58
CA ALA A 194 -5.23 4.42 -5.91
C ALA A 194 -5.73 4.59 -4.48
N GLY A 195 -6.49 3.62 -3.96
CA GLY A 195 -6.98 3.65 -2.59
C GLY A 195 -8.13 4.62 -2.33
N LEU A 196 -8.69 5.25 -3.38
CA LEU A 196 -9.85 6.12 -3.31
C LEU A 196 -11.13 5.35 -3.64
N SER A 197 -12.04 5.28 -2.67
CA SER A 197 -13.36 4.68 -2.83
C SER A 197 -14.44 5.75 -2.73
N PRO A 198 -15.57 5.63 -3.46
CA PRO A 198 -16.70 6.54 -3.34
C PRO A 198 -17.23 6.69 -1.91
N ARG A 199 -16.94 5.72 -1.04
CA ARG A 199 -17.39 5.69 0.35
C ARG A 199 -16.43 6.39 1.31
N ASN A 200 -15.14 6.59 0.96
CA ASN A 200 -14.18 7.21 1.88
C ASN A 200 -14.24 8.75 1.87
N ALA A 201 -13.84 9.37 2.99
CA ALA A 201 -13.87 10.81 3.16
C ALA A 201 -12.97 11.57 2.16
N PRO A 202 -11.73 11.12 1.88
CA PRO A 202 -10.88 11.77 0.89
C PRO A 202 -11.52 11.87 -0.49
N MET A 203 -12.11 10.79 -1.00
CA MET A 203 -12.75 10.80 -2.33
C MET A 203 -13.96 11.72 -2.38
N ARG A 204 -14.78 11.75 -1.31
CA ARG A 204 -15.94 12.67 -1.26
C ARG A 204 -15.48 14.11 -1.33
N MET A 205 -14.50 14.51 -0.53
CA MET A 205 -13.97 15.88 -0.52
C MET A 205 -13.40 16.27 -1.88
N ILE A 206 -12.58 15.41 -2.50
CA ILE A 206 -11.99 15.67 -3.82
C ILE A 206 -13.10 15.84 -4.87
N ARG A 207 -14.11 14.98 -4.87
CA ARG A 207 -15.25 15.04 -5.81
C ARG A 207 -16.10 16.30 -5.61
N ASP A 208 -16.41 16.66 -4.36
CA ASP A 208 -17.22 17.85 -4.04
C ASP A 208 -16.50 19.15 -4.47
N MET A 209 -15.18 19.15 -4.47
CA MET A 209 -14.35 20.27 -4.93
C MET A 209 -14.13 20.30 -6.44
N ASP A 210 -14.36 19.19 -7.14
CA ASP A 210 -14.18 19.09 -8.61
C ASP A 210 -15.37 19.60 -9.41
N VAL A 211 -15.74 20.85 -9.19
CA VAL A 211 -16.88 21.51 -9.87
C VAL A 211 -16.67 21.58 -11.39
N HIS A 212 -15.44 21.52 -11.88
CA HIS A 212 -15.10 21.69 -13.30
C HIS A 212 -14.76 20.36 -14.02
N GLY A 213 -14.93 19.21 -13.35
CA GLY A 213 -14.67 17.90 -13.95
C GLY A 213 -13.20 17.68 -14.34
N ARG A 214 -12.27 18.23 -13.58
CA ARG A 214 -10.80 18.12 -13.85
C ARG A 214 -10.31 16.68 -13.76
N LEU A 215 -11.03 15.85 -13.02
CA LEU A 215 -10.69 14.43 -12.80
C LEU A 215 -11.38 13.50 -13.82
N THR A 216 -12.11 14.02 -14.79
CA THR A 216 -12.87 13.21 -15.78
C THR A 216 -11.95 12.27 -16.56
N ASP A 217 -10.72 12.70 -16.85
CA ASP A 217 -9.71 11.91 -17.55
C ASP A 217 -8.79 11.12 -16.61
N CYS A 218 -9.02 11.18 -15.30
CA CYS A 218 -8.22 10.46 -14.32
C CYS A 218 -8.83 9.08 -14.06
N HIS A 219 -7.96 8.12 -13.82
CA HIS A 219 -8.35 6.75 -13.53
C HIS A 219 -8.26 6.48 -12.03
N PHE A 220 -9.32 5.90 -11.46
CA PHE A 220 -9.41 5.56 -10.06
C PHE A 220 -9.37 4.05 -9.87
N PHE A 221 -8.51 3.60 -8.99
CA PHE A 221 -8.30 2.19 -8.69
C PHE A 221 -8.54 1.91 -7.20
N PRO A 222 -9.07 0.72 -6.86
CA PRO A 222 -9.34 0.37 -5.46
C PRO A 222 -8.06 0.28 -4.61
N ASP A 223 -6.93 -0.06 -5.23
CA ASP A 223 -5.62 -0.24 -4.58
C ASP A 223 -4.46 0.15 -5.49
N ALA A 224 -3.28 0.30 -4.90
CA ALA A 224 -2.05 0.69 -5.60
C ALA A 224 -1.57 -0.36 -6.61
N ASP A 225 -1.84 -1.65 -6.35
CA ASP A 225 -1.44 -2.74 -7.22
C ASP A 225 -2.15 -2.67 -8.57
N ARG A 226 -3.46 -2.44 -8.57
CA ARG A 226 -4.24 -2.28 -9.81
C ARG A 226 -3.91 -1.01 -10.57
N ALA A 227 -3.63 0.08 -9.86
CA ALA A 227 -3.17 1.32 -10.50
C ALA A 227 -1.82 1.12 -11.20
N LEU A 228 -0.89 0.44 -10.52
CA LEU A 228 0.42 0.12 -11.06
C LEU A 228 0.30 -0.84 -12.25
N GLU A 229 -0.53 -1.88 -12.14
CA GLU A 229 -0.82 -2.81 -13.23
C GLU A 229 -1.32 -2.09 -14.49
N HIS A 230 -2.29 -1.18 -14.33
CA HIS A 230 -2.79 -0.38 -15.45
C HIS A 230 -1.70 0.50 -16.08
N ALA A 231 -0.85 1.13 -15.25
CA ALA A 231 0.26 1.93 -15.71
C ALA A 231 1.28 1.09 -16.50
N GLU A 232 1.59 -0.10 -16.02
CA GLU A 232 2.48 -1.06 -16.67
C GLU A 232 1.92 -1.54 -18.01
N ASP A 233 0.63 -1.93 -18.06
CA ASP A 233 -0.03 -2.36 -19.29
C ASP A 233 0.02 -1.26 -20.36
N ARG A 234 -0.23 -0.02 -19.96
CA ARG A 234 -0.17 1.14 -20.84
C ARG A 234 1.26 1.43 -21.32
N LEU A 235 2.26 1.30 -20.45
CA LEU A 235 3.67 1.45 -20.84
C LEU A 235 4.05 0.38 -21.85
N LEU A 236 3.73 -0.88 -21.60
CA LEU A 236 3.99 -2.00 -22.52
C LEU A 236 3.31 -1.80 -23.86
N ALA A 237 2.03 -1.39 -23.88
CA ALA A 237 1.32 -1.06 -25.10
C ALA A 237 1.98 0.08 -25.90
N THR A 238 2.58 1.06 -25.21
CA THR A 238 3.32 2.15 -25.84
C THR A 238 4.64 1.67 -26.45
N LEU A 239 5.32 0.73 -25.77
CA LEU A 239 6.57 0.15 -26.24
C LEU A 239 6.36 -0.83 -27.39
N ALA A 240 5.25 -1.57 -27.34
CA ALA A 240 4.85 -2.57 -28.36
C ALA A 240 4.34 -1.94 -29.67
N ARG A 241 4.53 -0.67 -29.92
CA ARG A 241 4.00 0.15 -31.05
C ARG A 241 4.09 -0.49 -32.46
N THR A 242 4.60 -1.70 -32.61
CA THR A 242 4.75 -2.42 -33.89
C THR A 242 3.91 -3.68 -34.04
N SER A 243 3.20 -4.14 -33.01
CA SER A 243 2.43 -5.39 -33.07
C SER A 243 1.24 -5.41 -32.11
N VAL A 244 0.29 -4.51 -32.29
CA VAL A 244 -1.04 -4.73 -31.72
C VAL A 244 -1.77 -5.67 -32.68
N VAL A 245 -1.53 -6.95 -32.53
CA VAL A 245 -2.48 -7.96 -32.97
C VAL A 245 -3.24 -8.37 -31.69
N ASP A 246 -4.50 -7.99 -31.65
CA ASP A 246 -5.50 -8.45 -30.66
C ASP A 246 -5.77 -9.97 -30.80
N ALA A 247 -4.87 -10.67 -31.47
CA ALA A 247 -4.96 -12.10 -31.74
C ALA A 247 -4.51 -12.89 -30.51
N PRO A 248 -5.21 -13.98 -30.17
CA PRO A 248 -4.77 -14.89 -29.13
C PRO A 248 -3.34 -15.39 -29.39
N LEU A 249 -2.54 -15.50 -28.34
CA LEU A 249 -1.23 -16.12 -28.43
C LEU A 249 -1.36 -17.58 -28.86
N THR A 250 -0.40 -18.06 -29.63
CA THR A 250 -0.26 -19.49 -29.88
C THR A 250 0.40 -20.20 -28.71
N LEU A 251 0.24 -21.52 -28.62
CA LEU A 251 0.90 -22.32 -27.58
C LEU A 251 2.43 -22.19 -27.63
N GLY A 252 3.02 -22.00 -28.82
CA GLY A 252 4.45 -21.84 -29.01
C GLY A 252 4.99 -20.50 -28.51
N GLU A 253 4.15 -19.46 -28.53
CA GLU A 253 4.49 -18.13 -27.99
C GLU A 253 4.29 -18.06 -26.47
N ALA A 254 3.47 -18.96 -25.91
CA ALA A 254 3.31 -19.07 -24.46
C ALA A 254 4.58 -19.64 -23.81
N LEU A 255 4.85 -19.21 -22.56
CA LEU A 255 6.04 -19.65 -21.83
C LEU A 255 6.17 -21.17 -21.72
N VAL A 256 5.05 -21.89 -21.64
CA VAL A 256 5.01 -23.34 -21.54
C VAL A 256 5.50 -24.02 -22.82
N GLY A 257 5.31 -23.40 -23.97
CA GLY A 257 5.76 -23.88 -25.29
C GLY A 257 7.22 -23.54 -25.61
N SER A 258 7.91 -22.76 -24.78
CA SER A 258 9.27 -22.33 -25.04
C SER A 258 10.23 -23.52 -25.19
N GLY A 259 10.98 -23.55 -26.29
CA GLY A 259 11.95 -24.62 -26.57
C GLY A 259 11.37 -25.98 -27.01
N LEU A 260 10.06 -26.06 -27.16
CA LEU A 260 9.42 -27.23 -27.82
C LEU A 260 9.55 -27.10 -29.34
N ASN A 261 9.76 -28.25 -30.03
CA ASN A 261 9.71 -28.29 -31.48
C ASN A 261 8.26 -28.36 -32.00
N ALA A 262 8.08 -28.29 -33.32
CA ALA A 262 6.73 -28.27 -33.93
C ALA A 262 5.92 -29.50 -33.59
N ASP A 263 6.53 -30.69 -33.62
CA ASP A 263 5.84 -31.96 -33.33
C ASP A 263 5.44 -32.05 -31.83
N GLU A 264 6.33 -31.62 -30.96
CA GLU A 264 6.06 -31.55 -29.51
C GLU A 264 4.93 -30.54 -29.18
N LEU A 265 4.89 -29.39 -29.88
CA LEU A 265 3.81 -28.42 -29.74
C LEU A 265 2.47 -28.92 -30.24
N GLU A 266 2.45 -29.62 -31.41
CA GLU A 266 1.24 -30.20 -31.98
C GLU A 266 0.71 -31.31 -31.07
N LEU A 267 1.59 -32.18 -30.56
CA LEU A 267 1.24 -33.19 -29.59
C LEU A 267 0.62 -32.58 -28.33
N LEU A 268 1.29 -31.60 -27.72
CA LEU A 268 0.80 -30.92 -26.51
C LEU A 268 -0.56 -30.25 -26.80
N ARG A 269 -0.69 -29.58 -27.95
CA ARG A 269 -1.95 -28.93 -28.35
C ARG A 269 -3.10 -29.93 -28.54
N SER A 270 -2.83 -31.12 -29.10
CA SER A 270 -3.83 -32.16 -29.29
C SER A 270 -4.37 -32.75 -27.99
N MET A 271 -3.60 -32.64 -26.90
CA MET A 271 -3.97 -33.11 -25.56
C MET A 271 -4.70 -32.06 -24.75
N MET A 272 -4.80 -30.81 -25.23
CA MET A 272 -5.43 -29.69 -24.54
C MET A 272 -6.78 -29.34 -25.16
N VAL A 273 -7.70 -28.91 -24.32
CA VAL A 273 -9.04 -28.45 -24.70
C VAL A 273 -9.09 -26.93 -24.65
N GLU A 274 -9.63 -26.32 -25.71
CA GLU A 274 -9.87 -24.87 -25.72
C GLU A 274 -11.06 -24.53 -24.82
N ARG A 275 -10.89 -23.55 -23.96
CA ARG A 275 -11.92 -23.05 -23.05
C ARG A 275 -12.01 -21.54 -23.15
N ARG A 276 -13.23 -21.03 -23.30
CA ARG A 276 -13.57 -19.61 -23.29
C ARG A 276 -14.36 -19.29 -22.03
N VAL A 277 -13.99 -18.22 -21.36
CA VAL A 277 -14.59 -17.81 -20.11
C VAL A 277 -14.90 -16.31 -20.20
N ALA A 278 -16.13 -15.93 -19.91
CA ALA A 278 -16.54 -14.53 -19.94
C ALA A 278 -16.02 -13.77 -18.73
N LYS A 279 -15.89 -12.45 -18.88
CA LYS A 279 -15.51 -11.57 -17.77
C LYS A 279 -16.41 -11.75 -16.55
N GLY A 280 -15.82 -11.94 -15.38
CA GLY A 280 -16.49 -12.17 -14.10
C GLY A 280 -16.84 -13.63 -13.83
N GLU A 281 -16.68 -14.55 -14.81
CA GLU A 281 -16.93 -15.97 -14.63
C GLU A 281 -15.72 -16.66 -13.96
N ALA A 282 -16.01 -17.65 -13.10
CA ALA A 282 -14.98 -18.44 -12.44
C ALA A 282 -14.47 -19.56 -13.38
N VAL A 283 -13.15 -19.64 -13.53
CA VAL A 283 -12.48 -20.77 -14.19
C VAL A 283 -12.56 -21.99 -13.28
N PHE A 284 -12.29 -21.80 -11.99
CA PHE A 284 -12.47 -22.76 -10.91
C PHE A 284 -12.63 -22.02 -9.58
N ARG A 285 -13.16 -22.69 -8.58
CA ARG A 285 -13.32 -22.17 -7.21
C ARG A 285 -12.43 -22.87 -6.21
N SER A 286 -12.15 -22.23 -5.10
CA SER A 286 -11.48 -22.83 -3.95
C SER A 286 -12.26 -24.08 -3.48
N GLY A 287 -11.52 -25.18 -3.26
CA GLY A 287 -12.12 -26.47 -2.90
C GLY A 287 -12.46 -27.38 -4.09
N ASP A 288 -12.52 -26.86 -5.33
CA ASP A 288 -12.73 -27.69 -6.52
C ASP A 288 -11.57 -28.69 -6.69
N PRO A 289 -11.78 -29.82 -7.40
CA PRO A 289 -10.71 -30.75 -7.75
C PRO A 289 -9.59 -30.06 -8.52
N GLY A 290 -8.33 -30.28 -8.10
CA GLY A 290 -7.15 -29.75 -8.77
C GLY A 290 -6.64 -30.71 -9.86
N ASP A 291 -7.47 -31.04 -10.86
CA ASP A 291 -7.26 -32.06 -11.85
C ASP A 291 -6.88 -31.51 -13.23
N SER A 292 -6.67 -30.22 -13.36
CA SER A 292 -6.30 -29.56 -14.61
C SER A 292 -5.38 -28.36 -14.37
N MET A 293 -4.65 -27.96 -15.41
CA MET A 293 -3.92 -26.70 -15.50
C MET A 293 -4.30 -25.96 -16.78
N PHE A 294 -4.07 -24.65 -16.80
CA PHE A 294 -4.51 -23.76 -17.86
C PHE A 294 -3.35 -22.95 -18.41
N VAL A 295 -3.31 -22.77 -19.72
CA VAL A 295 -2.43 -21.82 -20.42
C VAL A 295 -3.29 -20.68 -20.92
N LEU A 296 -3.10 -19.48 -20.41
CA LEU A 296 -3.85 -18.29 -20.83
C LEU A 296 -3.31 -17.81 -22.19
N LEU A 297 -4.17 -17.77 -23.22
CA LEU A 297 -3.80 -17.29 -24.55
C LEU A 297 -4.28 -15.87 -24.82
N GLN A 298 -5.39 -15.45 -24.22
CA GLN A 298 -5.95 -14.11 -24.35
C GLN A 298 -6.72 -13.76 -23.09
N GLY A 299 -6.79 -12.45 -22.78
CA GLY A 299 -7.51 -11.95 -21.64
C GLY A 299 -6.67 -11.93 -20.36
N GLN A 300 -7.35 -11.91 -19.21
CA GLN A 300 -6.75 -11.78 -17.90
C GLN A 300 -7.51 -12.60 -16.87
N VAL A 301 -6.80 -13.30 -16.01
CA VAL A 301 -7.36 -14.11 -14.92
C VAL A 301 -6.76 -13.67 -13.59
N GLY A 302 -7.61 -13.35 -12.62
CA GLY A 302 -7.22 -13.03 -11.25
C GLY A 302 -7.39 -14.22 -10.32
N ILE A 303 -6.46 -14.39 -9.38
CA ILE A 303 -6.56 -15.35 -8.28
C ILE A 303 -7.01 -14.61 -7.01
N TRP A 304 -8.07 -15.12 -6.39
CA TRP A 304 -8.74 -14.51 -5.26
C TRP A 304 -8.80 -15.46 -4.08
N LEU A 305 -8.46 -14.98 -2.89
CA LEU A 305 -8.82 -15.70 -1.66
C LEU A 305 -10.34 -15.59 -1.47
N PRO A 306 -11.01 -16.69 -1.09
CA PRO A 306 -12.42 -16.63 -0.75
C PRO A 306 -12.61 -15.61 0.37
N GLY A 307 -13.54 -14.66 0.18
CA GLY A 307 -13.94 -13.72 1.22
C GLY A 307 -14.81 -14.41 2.26
N GLU A 308 -14.80 -13.93 3.50
CA GLU A 308 -15.81 -14.31 4.47
C GLU A 308 -17.18 -13.87 3.95
N GLN A 309 -18.11 -14.81 3.82
CA GLN A 309 -19.50 -14.54 3.44
C GLN A 309 -20.17 -13.78 4.59
N THR A 310 -20.32 -12.48 4.44
CA THR A 310 -21.30 -11.72 5.22
C THR A 310 -22.63 -11.71 4.47
N GLU A 311 -23.74 -11.87 5.18
CA GLU A 311 -25.10 -12.15 4.65
C GLU A 311 -25.65 -11.15 3.63
N ASP A 312 -25.00 -10.01 3.36
CA ASP A 312 -25.57 -8.92 2.56
C ASP A 312 -24.84 -8.56 1.24
N ASP A 313 -23.64 -9.08 0.97
CA ASP A 313 -22.97 -8.90 -0.32
C ASP A 313 -21.90 -10.00 -0.51
N ALA A 314 -21.87 -10.60 -1.72
CA ALA A 314 -20.75 -11.44 -2.14
C ALA A 314 -19.48 -10.56 -2.22
N VAL A 315 -18.81 -10.38 -1.09
CA VAL A 315 -17.54 -9.66 -1.05
C VAL A 315 -16.56 -10.51 -1.84
N LEU A 316 -16.24 -10.05 -3.05
CA LEU A 316 -15.08 -10.55 -3.78
C LEU A 316 -13.91 -10.54 -2.80
N GLY A 317 -13.34 -11.71 -2.54
CA GLY A 317 -12.24 -11.87 -1.61
C GLY A 317 -11.04 -11.03 -2.03
N ARG A 318 -9.97 -11.09 -1.25
CA ARG A 318 -8.75 -10.34 -1.57
C ARG A 318 -8.08 -10.94 -2.81
N ARG A 319 -7.90 -10.12 -3.87
CA ARG A 319 -7.07 -10.48 -5.02
C ARG A 319 -5.62 -10.68 -4.59
N LEU A 320 -5.07 -11.85 -4.89
CA LEU A 320 -3.68 -12.18 -4.59
C LEU A 320 -2.75 -11.79 -5.73
N ILE A 321 -3.09 -12.22 -6.95
CA ILE A 321 -2.24 -12.16 -8.13
C ILE A 321 -3.13 -12.13 -9.37
N SER A 322 -2.60 -11.68 -10.49
CA SER A 322 -3.26 -11.71 -11.80
C SER A 322 -2.30 -12.32 -12.83
N PHE A 323 -2.87 -12.92 -13.88
CA PHE A 323 -2.14 -13.57 -14.95
C PHE A 323 -2.40 -12.87 -16.28
N ALA A 324 -1.31 -12.56 -17.00
CA ALA A 324 -1.33 -12.09 -18.37
C ALA A 324 -1.34 -13.28 -19.37
N PRO A 325 -1.67 -13.04 -20.64
CA PRO A 325 -1.51 -14.05 -21.70
C PRO A 325 -0.10 -14.62 -21.74
N GLY A 326 0.03 -15.90 -22.10
CA GLY A 326 1.28 -16.65 -22.14
C GLY A 326 1.67 -17.32 -20.82
N VAL A 327 0.92 -17.09 -19.73
CA VAL A 327 1.20 -17.66 -18.41
C VAL A 327 0.37 -18.89 -18.14
N VAL A 328 0.94 -19.85 -17.39
CA VAL A 328 0.26 -21.05 -16.88
C VAL A 328 -0.29 -20.78 -15.48
N PHE A 329 -1.47 -21.33 -15.17
CA PHE A 329 -2.03 -21.30 -13.81
C PHE A 329 -2.82 -22.60 -13.52
N GLY A 330 -3.17 -22.81 -12.23
CA GLY A 330 -3.82 -24.04 -11.79
C GLY A 330 -2.88 -25.26 -11.71
N ASP A 331 -1.62 -25.08 -12.03
CA ASP A 331 -0.55 -26.06 -12.03
C ASP A 331 -0.32 -26.73 -10.66
N MET A 332 -0.43 -25.99 -9.56
CA MET A 332 -0.25 -26.53 -8.22
C MET A 332 -1.23 -27.67 -7.89
N GLY A 333 -2.51 -27.52 -8.22
CA GLY A 333 -3.51 -28.55 -8.00
C GLY A 333 -3.23 -29.82 -8.80
N LEU A 334 -2.87 -29.67 -10.08
CA LEU A 334 -2.55 -30.78 -10.96
C LEU A 334 -1.29 -31.53 -10.49
N LEU A 335 -0.21 -30.81 -10.20
CA LEU A 335 1.08 -31.38 -9.80
C LEU A 335 1.05 -32.01 -8.39
N ALA A 336 0.41 -31.34 -7.44
CA ALA A 336 0.34 -31.82 -6.05
C ALA A 336 -0.83 -32.80 -5.79
N GLY A 337 -1.79 -32.90 -6.71
CA GLY A 337 -2.99 -33.73 -6.51
C GLY A 337 -3.91 -33.21 -5.40
N THR A 338 -3.90 -31.89 -5.15
CA THR A 338 -4.67 -31.24 -4.09
C THR A 338 -5.85 -30.45 -4.66
N ALA A 339 -6.85 -30.16 -3.84
CA ALA A 339 -7.93 -29.24 -4.20
C ALA A 339 -7.39 -27.82 -4.46
N ARG A 340 -8.17 -27.00 -5.20
CA ARG A 340 -7.86 -25.60 -5.47
C ARG A 340 -7.80 -24.80 -4.18
N SER A 341 -6.75 -24.03 -3.98
CA SER A 341 -6.53 -23.22 -2.78
C SER A 341 -7.15 -21.82 -2.85
N ALA A 342 -7.60 -21.40 -4.03
CA ALA A 342 -8.14 -20.07 -4.28
C ALA A 342 -9.11 -20.11 -5.48
N ASP A 343 -9.90 -19.05 -5.65
CA ASP A 343 -10.75 -18.87 -6.82
C ASP A 343 -9.92 -18.29 -7.97
N ALA A 344 -10.14 -18.79 -9.20
CA ALA A 344 -9.64 -18.17 -10.42
C ALA A 344 -10.81 -17.56 -11.19
N ILE A 345 -10.80 -16.23 -11.37
CA ILE A 345 -11.88 -15.47 -11.97
C ILE A 345 -11.35 -14.70 -13.17
N ALA A 346 -12.06 -14.77 -14.31
CA ALA A 346 -11.73 -14.01 -15.50
C ALA A 346 -11.98 -12.51 -15.26
N GLU A 347 -10.97 -11.68 -15.38
CA GLU A 347 -11.05 -10.20 -15.22
C GLU A 347 -11.39 -9.50 -16.55
N SER A 348 -11.20 -10.20 -17.67
CA SER A 348 -11.70 -9.86 -19.00
C SER A 348 -12.19 -11.15 -19.68
N ASP A 349 -12.81 -11.04 -20.86
CA ASP A 349 -13.06 -12.22 -21.68
C ASP A 349 -11.74 -12.94 -21.95
N ALA A 350 -11.68 -14.22 -21.66
CA ALA A 350 -10.45 -15.00 -21.65
C ALA A 350 -10.56 -16.24 -22.52
N LEU A 351 -9.46 -16.51 -23.25
CA LEU A 351 -9.25 -17.75 -24.01
C LEU A 351 -8.05 -18.49 -23.41
N MET A 352 -8.24 -19.77 -23.10
CA MET A 352 -7.20 -20.59 -22.50
C MET A 352 -7.24 -22.02 -23.03
N LEU A 353 -6.12 -22.72 -22.87
CA LEU A 353 -6.00 -24.15 -23.12
C LEU A 353 -5.96 -24.89 -21.79
N GLU A 354 -6.82 -25.84 -21.60
CA GLU A 354 -6.91 -26.70 -20.42
C GLU A 354 -6.23 -28.04 -20.67
N LEU A 355 -5.26 -28.39 -19.84
CA LEU A 355 -4.64 -29.71 -19.78
C LEU A 355 -5.17 -30.46 -18.56
N GLN A 356 -5.95 -31.48 -18.77
CA GLN A 356 -6.51 -32.34 -17.71
C GLN A 356 -5.50 -33.36 -17.21
N ARG A 357 -5.76 -33.98 -16.06
CA ARG A 357 -4.89 -34.96 -15.40
C ARG A 357 -4.58 -36.16 -16.27
N GLU A 358 -5.58 -36.77 -16.87
CA GLU A 358 -5.37 -37.99 -17.67
C GLU A 358 -4.46 -37.76 -18.90
N PRO A 359 -4.67 -36.72 -19.75
CA PRO A 359 -3.74 -36.38 -20.82
C PRO A 359 -2.33 -36.01 -20.28
N TYR A 360 -2.26 -35.34 -19.15
CA TYR A 360 -0.98 -35.02 -18.50
C TYR A 360 -0.22 -36.29 -18.10
N GLU A 361 -0.88 -37.27 -17.46
CA GLU A 361 -0.26 -38.54 -17.05
C GLU A 361 0.18 -39.37 -18.27
N ARG A 362 -0.57 -39.37 -19.38
CA ARG A 362 -0.15 -39.97 -20.64
C ARG A 362 1.10 -39.27 -21.20
N LEU A 363 1.16 -37.98 -21.20
CA LEU A 363 2.33 -37.23 -21.65
C LEU A 363 3.59 -37.60 -20.84
N VAL A 364 3.46 -37.75 -19.53
CA VAL A 364 4.54 -38.19 -18.64
C VAL A 364 5.02 -39.60 -18.99
N ALA A 365 4.09 -40.53 -19.24
CA ALA A 365 4.39 -41.93 -19.45
C ALA A 365 5.01 -42.23 -20.83
N GLU A 366 4.52 -41.55 -21.88
CA GLU A 366 4.80 -41.89 -23.26
C GLU A 366 5.82 -40.94 -23.93
N HIS A 367 5.97 -39.71 -23.45
CA HIS A 367 6.75 -38.63 -24.12
C HIS A 367 7.72 -37.93 -23.19
N SER A 368 8.64 -38.68 -22.58
CA SER A 368 9.55 -38.19 -21.53
C SER A 368 10.42 -37.00 -21.92
N ALA A 369 10.85 -36.89 -23.19
CA ALA A 369 11.71 -35.80 -23.65
C ALA A 369 10.97 -34.45 -23.74
N GLY A 370 9.78 -34.44 -24.37
CA GLY A 370 8.92 -33.24 -24.43
C GLY A 370 8.37 -32.87 -23.07
N PHE A 371 8.03 -33.86 -22.25
CA PHE A 371 7.62 -33.62 -20.85
C PHE A 371 8.72 -32.98 -20.00
N GLY A 372 9.98 -33.37 -20.16
CA GLY A 372 11.10 -32.76 -19.44
C GLY A 372 11.22 -31.25 -19.69
N LYS A 373 11.03 -30.82 -20.94
CA LYS A 373 11.03 -29.39 -21.30
C LYS A 373 9.82 -28.65 -20.71
N LEU A 374 8.63 -29.25 -20.81
CA LEU A 374 7.40 -28.71 -20.22
C LEU A 374 7.56 -28.51 -18.71
N LEU A 375 8.04 -29.51 -18.01
CA LEU A 375 8.26 -29.47 -16.56
C LEU A 375 9.29 -28.41 -16.17
N LEU A 376 10.38 -28.29 -16.95
CA LEU A 376 11.36 -27.23 -16.75
C LEU A 376 10.74 -25.84 -16.89
N ASN A 377 9.94 -25.62 -17.92
CA ASN A 377 9.24 -24.35 -18.16
C ASN A 377 8.28 -24.01 -17.01
N ILE A 378 7.48 -24.98 -16.54
CA ILE A 378 6.60 -24.79 -15.38
C ILE A 378 7.43 -24.48 -14.12
N SER A 379 8.54 -25.17 -13.90
CA SER A 379 9.42 -24.95 -12.74
C SER A 379 10.04 -23.55 -12.75
N LEU A 380 10.46 -23.06 -13.92
CA LEU A 380 11.00 -21.69 -14.08
C LEU A 380 9.91 -20.64 -13.83
N LEU A 381 8.67 -20.90 -14.26
CA LEU A 381 7.53 -20.05 -13.96
C LEU A 381 7.24 -19.96 -12.45
N LEU A 382 7.22 -21.11 -11.77
CA LEU A 382 7.02 -21.15 -10.31
C LEU A 382 8.15 -20.43 -9.57
N ALA A 383 9.39 -20.65 -9.97
CA ALA A 383 10.56 -19.95 -9.38
C ALA A 383 10.50 -18.42 -9.61
N SER A 384 9.96 -17.97 -10.73
CA SER A 384 9.77 -16.52 -10.99
C SER A 384 8.69 -15.92 -10.10
N ARG A 385 7.59 -16.64 -9.85
CA ARG A 385 6.51 -16.22 -8.95
C ARG A 385 6.95 -16.06 -7.52
N VAL A 386 7.77 -17.00 -7.01
CA VAL A 386 8.31 -16.92 -5.64
C VAL A 386 9.20 -15.69 -5.47
N ARG A 387 9.90 -15.27 -6.52
CA ARG A 387 10.77 -14.07 -6.46
C ARG A 387 10.01 -12.74 -6.55
N SER A 388 8.77 -12.75 -7.02
CA SER A 388 7.93 -11.55 -7.16
C SER A 388 6.98 -11.32 -5.97
N LEU A 389 6.91 -12.26 -5.02
CA LEU A 389 6.21 -12.15 -3.75
C LEU A 389 7.09 -11.50 -2.67
#